data_1377b36bdd0ec438b3eb3d93601a6605
#
_entry.id   1377b36bdd0ec438b3eb3d93601a6605
#
_cell.length_a   1.000
_cell.length_b   1.000
_cell.length_c   1.000
_cell.angle_alpha   90.00
_cell.angle_beta   90.00
_cell.angle_gamma   90.00
#
_symmetry.space_group_name_H-M   'P 1'
#
loop_
_entity.id
_entity.type
_entity.pdbx_description
1 polymer ?
#
loop_
_entity_poly.entity_id
_entity_poly.type
_entity_poly.pdbx_seq_one_letter_code
_entity_poly.pdbx_strand_id
1 'polypeptide(L)'
;MLLAFLLAVSVADWVPVHWPSGGVKSLELLKGTAVNCILIEPSAWSRDFSSAAANQGVDVLGVVKPSKDALEQARRAKDLGLSGISLEGEFDDNVRKSLTDSNIPFVEIGPRINMRMEGAALVSATNQGVWPGINTVEDTAKAAPSGGPWIDTNTGFLRFTRAASDLPVWIANTPPPKTIVPVERYLQAIGDAAMSGARWVVTFEDDFANKLMARDPATLAGWARITQLLAFIEEHKQWRAWRPGGEMAVVQDVNSGALISGGVLDMIAVKHTPVRPAPTSRLNPALMKGATMAVNMDPASLNDAQKQVLREFTRNGGSLLSGPPGWKFPAAKPGEITLAKDDVEKLDAIWKELNTMTGRRNLGARLFNVSSMLSNLLVSPDGKRTLLYLVNYSNYPVDSVTIHLTGKFKRARIYQPGKKPLDLAIYPIEEGTGVDVEQIKEFGALLVE
;
A
#
# COMPACT_ATOMS: atom_id res chain seq x y z
N MET A 1 -8.15 -20.47 29.90
CA MET A 1 -6.84 -20.92 29.45
C MET A 1 -6.77 -20.58 27.96
N LEU A 2 -6.21 -19.42 27.61
CA LEU A 2 -5.99 -19.00 26.22
C LEU A 2 -4.91 -19.95 25.64
N LEU A 3 -5.31 -20.93 24.83
CA LEU A 3 -4.39 -21.53 23.88
C LEU A 3 -4.20 -20.48 22.76
N ALA A 4 -3.21 -19.63 22.92
CA ALA A 4 -2.70 -18.86 21.78
C ALA A 4 -2.20 -19.91 20.79
N PHE A 5 -2.85 -20.01 19.61
CA PHE A 5 -2.20 -20.60 18.45
C PHE A 5 -0.93 -19.80 18.23
N LEU A 6 0.21 -20.42 18.46
CA LEU A 6 1.50 -19.85 18.10
C LEU A 6 1.54 -19.84 16.57
N LEU A 7 1.23 -18.67 16.00
CA LEU A 7 1.58 -18.40 14.60
C LEU A 7 3.11 -18.51 14.50
N ALA A 8 3.61 -19.12 13.45
CA ALA A 8 5.05 -19.30 13.25
C ALA A 8 5.77 -17.95 13.16
N VAL A 9 5.08 -16.92 12.65
CA VAL A 9 5.58 -15.56 12.47
C VAL A 9 4.55 -14.55 13.02
N SER A 10 5.03 -13.39 13.47
CA SER A 10 4.12 -12.29 13.83
C SER A 10 3.31 -11.86 12.61
N VAL A 11 2.02 -11.64 12.79
CA VAL A 11 1.10 -11.16 11.72
C VAL A 11 1.62 -9.87 11.05
N ALA A 12 2.26 -9.00 11.82
CA ALA A 12 2.86 -7.77 11.29
C ALA A 12 4.03 -8.03 10.33
N ASP A 13 4.65 -9.20 10.43
CA ASP A 13 5.79 -9.61 9.59
C ASP A 13 5.38 -10.56 8.46
N TRP A 14 4.10 -10.90 8.31
CA TRP A 14 3.66 -11.74 7.20
C TRP A 14 3.91 -11.08 5.85
N VAL A 15 4.47 -11.86 4.91
CA VAL A 15 4.64 -11.52 3.49
C VAL A 15 3.70 -12.42 2.69
N PRO A 16 2.48 -11.95 2.41
CA PRO A 16 1.41 -12.80 1.90
C PRO A 16 1.51 -13.05 0.39
N VAL A 17 1.29 -14.31 0.00
CA VAL A 17 1.18 -14.72 -1.40
C VAL A 17 0.03 -15.70 -1.57
N HIS A 18 -0.84 -15.49 -2.55
CA HIS A 18 -1.77 -16.52 -3.02
C HIS A 18 -0.99 -17.62 -3.72
N TRP A 19 -0.90 -18.79 -3.07
CA TRP A 19 -0.08 -19.89 -3.55
C TRP A 19 -0.90 -20.87 -4.40
N PRO A 20 -0.50 -21.13 -5.65
CA PRO A 20 -1.34 -21.84 -6.59
C PRO A 20 -1.33 -23.37 -6.44
N SER A 21 -0.62 -23.92 -5.45
CA SER A 21 -0.43 -25.37 -5.32
C SER A 21 -0.51 -25.86 -3.88
N GLY A 22 -1.15 -27.02 -3.66
CA GLY A 22 -1.11 -27.79 -2.41
C GLY A 22 -0.06 -28.92 -2.42
N GLY A 23 0.76 -29.00 -3.45
CA GLY A 23 1.82 -29.99 -3.53
C GLY A 23 3.04 -29.61 -2.69
N VAL A 24 3.48 -30.48 -1.76
CA VAL A 24 4.62 -30.23 -0.86
C VAL A 24 5.89 -29.80 -1.61
N LYS A 25 6.14 -30.36 -2.80
CA LYS A 25 7.30 -29.97 -3.63
C LYS A 25 7.29 -28.51 -4.07
N SER A 26 6.11 -27.86 -4.15
CA SER A 26 6.01 -26.46 -4.53
C SER A 26 6.62 -25.52 -3.48
N LEU A 27 6.65 -25.93 -2.21
CA LEU A 27 7.26 -25.17 -1.12
C LEU A 27 8.78 -24.97 -1.27
N GLU A 28 9.44 -25.75 -2.13
CA GLU A 28 10.84 -25.52 -2.46
C GLU A 28 11.08 -24.14 -3.12
N LEU A 29 10.07 -23.61 -3.83
CA LEU A 29 10.13 -22.30 -4.46
C LEU A 29 10.08 -21.15 -3.44
N LEU A 30 9.70 -21.43 -2.19
CA LEU A 30 9.68 -20.45 -1.10
C LEU A 30 10.98 -20.44 -0.30
N LYS A 31 11.82 -21.46 -0.42
CA LYS A 31 13.08 -21.55 0.34
C LYS A 31 14.01 -20.38 0.02
N GLY A 32 14.49 -19.71 1.07
CA GLY A 32 15.39 -18.57 0.92
C GLY A 32 14.71 -17.29 0.42
N THR A 33 13.39 -17.27 0.30
CA THR A 33 12.61 -16.06 0.02
C THR A 33 12.11 -15.42 1.31
N ALA A 34 11.61 -14.19 1.23
CA ALA A 34 10.97 -13.53 2.37
C ALA A 34 9.50 -13.97 2.59
N VAL A 35 8.95 -14.79 1.69
CA VAL A 35 7.56 -15.27 1.79
C VAL A 35 7.42 -16.21 2.98
N ASN A 36 6.54 -15.84 3.91
CA ASN A 36 6.32 -16.58 5.15
C ASN A 36 4.83 -16.73 5.51
N CYS A 37 3.95 -16.30 4.61
CA CYS A 37 2.50 -16.47 4.73
C CYS A 37 1.94 -16.78 3.34
N ILE A 38 1.22 -17.89 3.20
CA ILE A 38 0.58 -18.27 1.94
C ILE A 38 -0.91 -18.49 2.13
N LEU A 39 -1.68 -18.03 1.15
CA LEU A 39 -3.13 -18.22 1.06
C LEU A 39 -3.38 -19.30 0.02
N ILE A 40 -4.12 -20.35 0.37
CA ILE A 40 -4.37 -21.49 -0.51
C ILE A 40 -5.86 -21.80 -0.65
N GLU A 41 -6.28 -22.14 -1.86
CA GLU A 41 -7.65 -22.51 -2.17
C GLU A 41 -8.04 -23.88 -1.52
N PRO A 42 -9.35 -24.13 -1.24
CA PRO A 42 -9.80 -25.35 -0.56
C PRO A 42 -9.40 -26.67 -1.22
N SER A 43 -9.21 -26.69 -2.53
CA SER A 43 -8.74 -27.85 -3.29
C SER A 43 -7.27 -28.22 -3.00
N ALA A 44 -6.50 -27.27 -2.47
CA ALA A 44 -5.09 -27.44 -2.15
C ALA A 44 -4.83 -27.79 -0.67
N TRP A 45 -5.86 -27.84 0.19
CA TRP A 45 -5.69 -28.09 1.61
C TRP A 45 -5.35 -29.54 1.92
N SER A 46 -4.26 -29.75 2.62
CA SER A 46 -3.91 -31.07 3.17
C SER A 46 -3.04 -30.92 4.42
N ARG A 47 -3.10 -31.91 5.29
CA ARG A 47 -2.28 -31.97 6.52
C ARG A 47 -0.79 -32.07 6.19
N ASP A 48 -0.44 -32.82 5.15
CA ASP A 48 0.95 -32.96 4.72
C ASP A 48 1.52 -31.63 4.25
N PHE A 49 0.74 -30.86 3.49
CA PHE A 49 1.16 -29.55 3.02
C PHE A 49 1.31 -28.54 4.16
N SER A 50 0.30 -28.43 5.05
CA SER A 50 0.35 -27.51 6.19
C SER A 50 1.54 -27.83 7.13
N SER A 51 1.77 -29.10 7.42
CA SER A 51 2.89 -29.53 8.24
C SER A 51 4.25 -29.23 7.58
N ALA A 52 4.37 -29.47 6.27
CA ALA A 52 5.59 -29.17 5.53
C ALA A 52 5.87 -27.65 5.45
N ALA A 53 4.85 -26.83 5.29
CA ALA A 53 4.97 -25.37 5.31
C ALA A 53 5.39 -24.86 6.70
N ALA A 54 4.74 -25.33 7.77
CA ALA A 54 5.07 -24.98 9.14
C ALA A 54 6.52 -25.33 9.49
N ASN A 55 7.03 -26.50 9.03
CA ASN A 55 8.44 -26.89 9.19
C ASN A 55 9.43 -25.95 8.47
N GLN A 56 8.96 -25.14 7.53
CA GLN A 56 9.75 -24.10 6.85
C GLN A 56 9.53 -22.70 7.42
N GLY A 57 8.73 -22.57 8.50
CA GLY A 57 8.36 -21.26 9.08
C GLY A 57 7.38 -20.48 8.23
N VAL A 58 6.56 -21.16 7.42
CA VAL A 58 5.54 -20.54 6.57
C VAL A 58 4.16 -20.80 7.15
N ASP A 59 3.43 -19.74 7.47
CA ASP A 59 2.04 -19.79 7.87
C ASP A 59 1.15 -20.06 6.65
N VAL A 60 0.13 -20.91 6.82
CA VAL A 60 -0.81 -21.27 5.76
C VAL A 60 -2.20 -20.82 6.16
N LEU A 61 -2.78 -19.92 5.37
CA LEU A 61 -4.16 -19.48 5.51
C LEU A 61 -5.04 -20.17 4.45
N GLY A 62 -6.10 -20.81 4.90
CA GLY A 62 -7.08 -21.40 3.98
C GLY A 62 -8.04 -20.33 3.46
N VAL A 63 -8.15 -20.20 2.14
CA VAL A 63 -9.11 -19.27 1.53
C VAL A 63 -10.52 -19.79 1.70
N VAL A 64 -11.40 -18.95 2.24
CA VAL A 64 -12.83 -19.24 2.40
C VAL A 64 -13.63 -18.13 1.73
N LYS A 65 -14.48 -18.49 0.78
CA LYS A 65 -15.37 -17.57 0.07
C LYS A 65 -16.78 -17.59 0.68
N PRO A 66 -17.59 -16.53 0.49
CA PRO A 66 -18.94 -16.48 1.02
C PRO A 66 -19.78 -17.66 0.52
N SER A 67 -20.22 -18.51 1.45
CA SER A 67 -21.03 -19.68 1.18
C SER A 67 -21.76 -20.11 2.45
N LYS A 68 -22.78 -20.99 2.31
CA LYS A 68 -23.46 -21.58 3.46
C LYS A 68 -22.53 -22.46 4.30
N ASP A 69 -21.49 -23.02 3.69
CA ASP A 69 -20.57 -23.96 4.30
C ASP A 69 -19.28 -23.27 4.81
N ALA A 70 -19.23 -21.93 4.84
CA ALA A 70 -18.03 -21.18 5.20
C ALA A 70 -17.48 -21.58 6.59
N LEU A 71 -18.34 -21.76 7.59
CA LEU A 71 -17.94 -22.19 8.93
C LEU A 71 -17.43 -23.64 8.96
N GLU A 72 -18.02 -24.53 8.16
CA GLU A 72 -17.53 -25.89 8.02
C GLU A 72 -16.16 -25.92 7.36
N GLN A 73 -15.96 -25.16 6.30
CA GLN A 73 -14.67 -25.00 5.65
C GLN A 73 -13.62 -24.47 6.64
N ALA A 74 -13.96 -23.47 7.45
CA ALA A 74 -13.04 -22.93 8.46
C ALA A 74 -12.63 -23.98 9.51
N ARG A 75 -13.56 -24.81 9.98
CA ARG A 75 -13.26 -25.93 10.90
C ARG A 75 -12.37 -26.96 10.22
N ARG A 76 -12.68 -27.34 8.98
CA ARG A 76 -11.84 -28.26 8.18
C ARG A 76 -10.42 -27.72 8.02
N ALA A 77 -10.24 -26.43 7.74
CA ALA A 77 -8.91 -25.82 7.67
C ALA A 77 -8.14 -25.99 8.97
N LYS A 78 -8.78 -25.72 10.12
CA LYS A 78 -8.20 -25.95 11.45
C LYS A 78 -7.84 -27.41 11.69
N ASP A 79 -8.70 -28.34 11.34
CA ASP A 79 -8.48 -29.79 11.51
C ASP A 79 -7.34 -30.29 10.65
N LEU A 80 -7.09 -29.67 9.51
CA LEU A 80 -5.95 -29.96 8.63
C LEU A 80 -4.65 -29.27 9.09
N GLY A 81 -4.68 -28.49 10.19
CA GLY A 81 -3.51 -27.86 10.77
C GLY A 81 -3.07 -26.59 10.03
N LEU A 82 -3.97 -25.91 9.31
CA LEU A 82 -3.68 -24.60 8.77
C LEU A 82 -3.55 -23.58 9.90
N SER A 83 -2.70 -22.56 9.72
CA SER A 83 -2.44 -21.51 10.72
C SER A 83 -3.65 -20.61 10.97
N GLY A 84 -4.56 -20.52 10.00
CA GLY A 84 -5.77 -19.71 10.05
C GLY A 84 -6.52 -19.75 8.73
N ILE A 85 -7.41 -18.78 8.53
CA ILE A 85 -8.16 -18.63 7.30
C ILE A 85 -8.10 -17.21 6.75
N SER A 86 -8.24 -17.08 5.43
CA SER A 86 -8.49 -15.84 4.73
C SER A 86 -9.96 -15.84 4.27
N LEU A 87 -10.77 -14.96 4.85
CA LEU A 87 -12.14 -14.70 4.41
C LEU A 87 -12.08 -13.74 3.22
N GLU A 88 -12.43 -14.22 2.03
CA GLU A 88 -12.35 -13.41 0.81
C GLU A 88 -13.73 -13.09 0.25
N GLY A 89 -14.16 -11.86 0.46
CA GLY A 89 -15.48 -11.36 0.08
C GLY A 89 -16.25 -10.76 1.26
N GLU A 90 -17.56 -10.66 1.13
CA GLU A 90 -18.43 -10.09 2.15
C GLU A 90 -19.04 -11.20 3.03
N PHE A 91 -18.81 -11.09 4.33
CA PHE A 91 -19.31 -12.01 5.33
C PHE A 91 -20.17 -11.27 6.36
N ASP A 92 -21.15 -11.95 6.93
CA ASP A 92 -21.95 -11.40 8.03
C ASP A 92 -21.21 -11.50 9.38
N ASP A 93 -21.70 -10.74 10.37
CA ASP A 93 -21.10 -10.71 11.70
C ASP A 93 -21.22 -12.05 12.45
N ASN A 94 -22.19 -12.90 12.10
CA ASN A 94 -22.35 -14.22 12.74
C ASN A 94 -21.20 -15.16 12.38
N VAL A 95 -20.71 -15.10 11.12
CA VAL A 95 -19.54 -15.88 10.70
C VAL A 95 -18.31 -15.44 11.51
N ARG A 96 -18.06 -14.14 11.60
CA ARG A 96 -16.92 -13.58 12.36
C ARG A 96 -16.96 -13.95 13.83
N LYS A 97 -18.15 -13.81 14.44
CA LYS A 97 -18.35 -14.19 15.84
C LYS A 97 -18.11 -15.68 16.06
N SER A 98 -18.65 -16.53 15.19
CA SER A 98 -18.46 -17.98 15.29
C SER A 98 -17.00 -18.41 15.13
N LEU A 99 -16.22 -17.72 14.29
CA LEU A 99 -14.78 -17.96 14.15
C LEU A 99 -14.02 -17.56 15.41
N THR A 100 -14.36 -16.40 15.97
CA THR A 100 -13.79 -15.92 17.22
C THR A 100 -14.10 -16.87 18.38
N ASP A 101 -15.36 -17.28 18.53
CA ASP A 101 -15.83 -18.22 19.55
C ASP A 101 -15.15 -19.61 19.39
N SER A 102 -14.87 -20.02 18.16
CA SER A 102 -14.18 -21.27 17.85
C SER A 102 -12.64 -21.16 17.93
N ASN A 103 -12.12 -19.98 18.26
CA ASN A 103 -10.69 -19.70 18.34
C ASN A 103 -9.94 -20.08 17.04
N ILE A 104 -10.48 -19.64 15.91
CA ILE A 104 -9.88 -19.78 14.57
C ILE A 104 -9.35 -18.40 14.15
N PRO A 105 -8.02 -18.22 13.99
CA PRO A 105 -7.46 -16.97 13.50
C PRO A 105 -7.94 -16.70 12.07
N PHE A 106 -8.28 -15.45 11.78
CA PHE A 106 -8.69 -15.09 10.42
C PHE A 106 -8.25 -13.68 10.01
N VAL A 107 -8.03 -13.55 8.72
CA VAL A 107 -7.87 -12.28 8.00
C VAL A 107 -9.10 -12.11 7.11
N GLU A 108 -9.64 -10.91 7.01
CA GLU A 108 -10.78 -10.61 6.13
C GLU A 108 -10.31 -9.69 5.00
N ILE A 109 -10.41 -10.17 3.75
CA ILE A 109 -10.03 -9.45 2.54
C ILE A 109 -11.32 -9.16 1.74
N GLY A 110 -11.89 -7.98 1.96
CA GLY A 110 -13.16 -7.57 1.39
C GLY A 110 -13.09 -6.24 0.62
N PRO A 111 -14.24 -5.69 0.22
CA PRO A 111 -14.30 -4.36 -0.40
C PRO A 111 -13.71 -3.27 0.49
N ARG A 112 -13.15 -2.22 -0.11
CA ARG A 112 -12.57 -1.07 0.61
C ARG A 112 -13.55 -0.45 1.62
N ILE A 113 -14.82 -0.37 1.26
CA ILE A 113 -15.87 0.21 2.11
C ILE A 113 -16.10 -0.58 3.41
N ASN A 114 -15.81 -1.88 3.41
CA ASN A 114 -15.98 -2.77 4.54
C ASN A 114 -14.66 -3.03 5.31
N MET A 115 -13.59 -2.35 4.91
CA MET A 115 -12.27 -2.55 5.47
C MET A 115 -12.23 -2.14 6.95
N ARG A 116 -11.78 -3.04 7.81
CA ARG A 116 -11.69 -2.79 9.25
C ARG A 116 -10.42 -2.02 9.57
N MET A 117 -10.59 -0.84 10.17
CA MET A 117 -9.49 0.05 10.56
C MET A 117 -9.07 -0.16 12.02
N GLU A 118 -9.94 -0.78 12.83
CA GLU A 118 -9.77 -0.92 14.28
C GLU A 118 -10.35 -2.25 14.78
N GLY A 119 -10.08 -2.59 16.04
CA GLY A 119 -10.65 -3.74 16.72
C GLY A 119 -9.78 -4.99 16.70
N ALA A 120 -10.42 -6.16 16.87
CA ALA A 120 -9.74 -7.45 16.99
C ALA A 120 -9.30 -8.07 15.65
N ALA A 121 -9.40 -7.35 14.54
CA ALA A 121 -8.90 -7.82 13.25
C ALA A 121 -7.37 -7.98 13.30
N LEU A 122 -6.85 -9.06 12.69
CA LEU A 122 -5.41 -9.28 12.60
C LEU A 122 -4.75 -8.33 11.62
N VAL A 123 -5.45 -7.99 10.54
CA VAL A 123 -4.99 -7.18 9.41
C VAL A 123 -6.15 -6.33 8.91
N SER A 124 -5.87 -5.13 8.48
CA SER A 124 -6.79 -4.29 7.72
C SER A 124 -6.58 -4.58 6.23
N ALA A 125 -7.50 -5.29 5.57
CA ALA A 125 -7.26 -5.80 4.23
C ALA A 125 -8.41 -5.56 3.23
N THR A 126 -8.05 -5.37 1.95
CA THR A 126 -9.01 -5.22 0.85
C THR A 126 -8.58 -5.98 -0.40
N ASN A 127 -9.59 -6.47 -1.16
CA ASN A 127 -9.40 -7.11 -2.47
C ASN A 127 -9.53 -6.13 -3.65
N GLN A 128 -9.71 -4.85 -3.38
CA GLN A 128 -9.90 -3.81 -4.40
C GLN A 128 -8.61 -3.01 -4.63
N GLY A 129 -7.49 -3.72 -4.80
CA GLY A 129 -6.26 -3.14 -5.29
C GLY A 129 -6.35 -2.75 -6.76
N VAL A 130 -5.57 -1.77 -7.17
CA VAL A 130 -5.40 -1.37 -8.57
C VAL A 130 -4.09 -1.95 -9.08
N TRP A 131 -4.13 -2.65 -10.20
CA TRP A 131 -2.94 -3.08 -10.91
C TRP A 131 -2.38 -1.90 -11.73
N PRO A 132 -1.17 -1.43 -11.44
CA PRO A 132 -0.58 -0.31 -12.20
C PRO A 132 -0.50 -0.63 -13.68
N GLY A 133 -1.08 0.26 -14.51
CA GLY A 133 -1.01 0.17 -15.97
C GLY A 133 -1.70 -1.04 -16.60
N ILE A 134 -2.67 -1.65 -15.95
CA ILE A 134 -3.56 -2.66 -16.56
C ILE A 134 -4.91 -2.02 -16.82
N ASN A 135 -5.22 -1.85 -18.11
CA ASN A 135 -6.50 -1.34 -18.56
C ASN A 135 -7.32 -2.48 -19.17
N THR A 136 -8.57 -2.60 -18.79
CA THR A 136 -9.52 -3.53 -19.39
C THR A 136 -10.30 -2.80 -20.47
N VAL A 137 -10.19 -3.25 -21.73
CA VAL A 137 -10.95 -2.72 -22.85
C VAL A 137 -11.62 -3.90 -23.54
N GLU A 138 -12.96 -3.89 -23.64
CA GLU A 138 -13.76 -4.90 -24.35
C GLU A 138 -13.38 -6.36 -23.99
N ASP A 139 -13.45 -6.72 -22.72
CA ASP A 139 -13.09 -8.05 -22.19
C ASP A 139 -11.63 -8.48 -22.40
N THR A 140 -10.78 -7.59 -22.89
CA THR A 140 -9.35 -7.86 -23.06
C THR A 140 -8.54 -6.93 -22.17
N ALA A 141 -7.84 -7.47 -21.19
CA ALA A 141 -6.93 -6.68 -20.38
C ALA A 141 -5.62 -6.45 -21.12
N LYS A 142 -5.22 -5.19 -21.26
CA LYS A 142 -3.91 -4.80 -21.79
C LYS A 142 -3.07 -4.20 -20.68
N ALA A 143 -1.91 -4.79 -20.45
CA ALA A 143 -0.89 -4.16 -19.64
C ALA A 143 -0.21 -3.09 -20.49
N ALA A 144 -0.46 -1.83 -20.16
CA ALA A 144 0.17 -0.69 -20.81
C ALA A 144 0.67 0.31 -19.75
N PRO A 145 1.69 1.13 -20.04
CA PRO A 145 2.05 2.23 -19.18
C PRO A 145 0.86 3.17 -19.02
N SER A 146 0.49 3.52 -17.79
CA SER A 146 -0.50 4.56 -17.58
C SER A 146 0.12 5.92 -17.88
N GLY A 147 -0.61 6.78 -18.60
CA GLY A 147 -0.18 8.15 -18.88
C GLY A 147 -0.21 9.08 -17.65
N GLY A 148 -0.90 8.68 -16.58
CA GLY A 148 -1.02 9.41 -15.33
C GLY A 148 -1.08 8.45 -14.14
N PRO A 149 0.01 8.28 -13.37
CA PRO A 149 0.08 7.26 -12.31
C PRO A 149 -0.89 7.51 -11.14
N TRP A 150 -1.34 8.73 -10.93
CA TRP A 150 -2.08 9.14 -9.74
C TRP A 150 -3.48 8.49 -9.58
N ILE A 151 -4.15 8.12 -10.69
CA ILE A 151 -5.46 7.44 -10.64
C ILE A 151 -5.35 5.91 -10.74
N ASP A 152 -4.20 5.41 -11.21
CA ASP A 152 -3.95 3.99 -11.43
C ASP A 152 -3.08 3.38 -10.33
N THR A 153 -3.01 4.00 -9.17
CA THR A 153 -2.19 3.56 -8.05
C THR A 153 -2.99 3.34 -6.78
N ASN A 154 -2.38 2.68 -5.81
CA ASN A 154 -2.98 2.45 -4.50
C ASN A 154 -2.44 3.40 -3.43
N THR A 155 -1.45 4.20 -3.79
CA THR A 155 -0.64 5.01 -2.88
C THR A 155 -1.48 5.94 -2.01
N GLY A 156 -2.41 6.69 -2.57
CA GLY A 156 -3.24 7.62 -1.82
C GLY A 156 -4.17 6.91 -0.83
N PHE A 157 -4.84 5.86 -1.29
CA PHE A 157 -5.68 5.02 -0.44
C PHE A 157 -4.87 4.40 0.71
N LEU A 158 -3.71 3.82 0.41
CA LEU A 158 -2.89 3.14 1.40
C LEU A 158 -2.27 4.10 2.41
N ARG A 159 -1.80 5.28 1.98
CA ARG A 159 -1.30 6.33 2.89
C ARG A 159 -2.38 6.74 3.88
N PHE A 160 -3.61 6.96 3.40
CA PHE A 160 -4.74 7.31 4.25
C PHE A 160 -5.06 6.18 5.22
N THR A 161 -5.20 4.94 4.74
CA THR A 161 -5.50 3.76 5.57
C THR A 161 -4.44 3.56 6.67
N ARG A 162 -3.16 3.68 6.31
CA ARG A 162 -2.06 3.61 7.29
C ARG A 162 -2.11 4.71 8.34
N ALA A 163 -2.57 5.90 7.99
CA ALA A 163 -2.75 6.99 8.95
C ALA A 163 -3.99 6.82 9.82
N ALA A 164 -5.01 6.11 9.35
CA ALA A 164 -6.26 5.86 10.05
C ALA A 164 -6.22 4.60 10.94
N SER A 165 -5.36 3.62 10.65
CA SER A 165 -5.29 2.33 11.32
C SER A 165 -3.90 2.03 11.87
N ASP A 166 -3.84 1.34 13.01
CA ASP A 166 -2.59 0.81 13.59
C ASP A 166 -2.35 -0.66 13.19
N LEU A 167 -3.32 -1.29 12.52
CA LEU A 167 -3.20 -2.65 12.03
C LEU A 167 -2.25 -2.73 10.82
N PRO A 168 -1.60 -3.88 10.59
CA PRO A 168 -0.96 -4.16 9.32
C PRO A 168 -1.97 -3.98 8.18
N VAL A 169 -1.58 -3.36 7.07
CA VAL A 169 -2.46 -3.09 5.93
C VAL A 169 -2.09 -3.99 4.77
N TRP A 170 -3.07 -4.74 4.28
CA TRP A 170 -2.92 -5.54 3.06
C TRP A 170 -3.83 -5.03 1.95
N ILE A 171 -3.33 -5.12 0.74
CA ILE A 171 -4.11 -4.84 -0.45
C ILE A 171 -3.91 -5.98 -1.44
N ALA A 172 -5.00 -6.49 -1.99
CA ALA A 172 -5.03 -7.59 -2.93
C ALA A 172 -5.83 -7.21 -4.17
N ASN A 173 -5.56 -7.84 -5.27
CA ASN A 173 -6.45 -7.93 -6.41
C ASN A 173 -6.05 -9.14 -7.25
N THR A 174 -7.05 -9.93 -7.67
CA THR A 174 -6.82 -11.01 -8.63
C THR A 174 -6.61 -10.40 -10.02
N PRO A 175 -5.55 -10.79 -10.74
CA PRO A 175 -5.40 -10.35 -12.13
C PRO A 175 -6.66 -10.67 -12.96
N PRO A 176 -7.07 -9.79 -13.88
CA PRO A 176 -8.22 -10.07 -14.72
C PRO A 176 -8.04 -11.39 -15.49
N PRO A 177 -9.12 -12.17 -15.72
CA PRO A 177 -9.04 -13.42 -16.48
C PRO A 177 -8.39 -13.23 -17.86
N LYS A 178 -7.62 -14.22 -18.31
CA LYS A 178 -6.94 -14.21 -19.61
C LYS A 178 -5.97 -13.04 -19.82
N THR A 179 -5.48 -12.43 -18.74
CA THR A 179 -4.48 -11.36 -18.79
C THR A 179 -3.10 -11.95 -18.59
N ILE A 180 -2.14 -11.51 -19.39
CA ILE A 180 -0.72 -11.72 -19.12
C ILE A 180 -0.21 -10.49 -18.38
N VAL A 181 0.25 -10.69 -17.14
CA VAL A 181 0.78 -9.62 -16.31
C VAL A 181 2.32 -9.64 -16.35
N PRO A 182 2.95 -8.64 -16.98
CA PRO A 182 4.41 -8.54 -16.96
C PRO A 182 4.95 -8.45 -15.54
N VAL A 183 6.14 -9.00 -15.30
CA VAL A 183 6.78 -9.00 -13.98
C VAL A 183 6.91 -7.59 -13.40
N GLU A 184 7.14 -6.60 -14.24
CA GLU A 184 7.23 -5.19 -13.85
C GLU A 184 5.97 -4.71 -13.11
N ARG A 185 4.78 -5.20 -13.48
CA ARG A 185 3.52 -4.83 -12.80
C ARG A 185 3.41 -5.41 -11.42
N TYR A 186 3.89 -6.65 -11.20
CA TYR A 186 4.01 -7.21 -9.86
C TYR A 186 4.96 -6.38 -9.00
N LEU A 187 6.12 -5.99 -9.55
CA LEU A 187 7.11 -5.19 -8.83
C LEU A 187 6.57 -3.80 -8.49
N GLN A 188 5.84 -3.17 -9.42
CA GLN A 188 5.21 -1.87 -9.20
C GLN A 188 4.10 -1.96 -8.14
N ALA A 189 3.21 -2.96 -8.20
CA ALA A 189 2.17 -3.15 -7.19
C ALA A 189 2.74 -3.40 -5.79
N ILE A 190 3.78 -4.22 -5.69
CA ILE A 190 4.49 -4.48 -4.43
C ILE A 190 5.16 -3.19 -3.92
N GLY A 191 5.86 -2.46 -4.80
CA GLY A 191 6.53 -1.21 -4.46
C GLY A 191 5.56 -0.11 -4.04
N ASP A 192 4.44 0.02 -4.74
CA ASP A 192 3.35 0.95 -4.43
C ASP A 192 2.77 0.71 -3.02
N ALA A 193 2.48 -0.55 -2.68
CA ALA A 193 2.05 -0.90 -1.34
C ALA A 193 3.15 -0.64 -0.29
N ALA A 194 4.39 -1.06 -0.57
CA ALA A 194 5.50 -0.98 0.37
C ALA A 194 5.88 0.46 0.72
N MET A 195 5.89 1.38 -0.24
CA MET A 195 6.22 2.78 0.03
C MET A 195 5.21 3.47 0.96
N SER A 196 3.99 2.92 1.04
CA SER A 196 2.94 3.38 1.96
C SER A 196 2.94 2.60 3.29
N GLY A 197 3.87 1.67 3.49
CA GLY A 197 3.96 0.80 4.67
C GLY A 197 2.93 -0.33 4.70
N ALA A 198 2.27 -0.59 3.57
CA ALA A 198 1.34 -1.69 3.37
C ALA A 198 2.01 -2.89 2.67
N ARG A 199 1.25 -3.96 2.44
CA ARG A 199 1.68 -5.13 1.69
C ARG A 199 0.72 -5.44 0.55
N TRP A 200 1.27 -5.70 -0.61
CA TRP A 200 0.53 -6.30 -1.70
C TRP A 200 0.46 -7.82 -1.49
N VAL A 201 -0.74 -8.38 -1.46
CA VAL A 201 -0.93 -9.83 -1.49
C VAL A 201 -0.66 -10.29 -2.92
N VAL A 202 0.47 -10.94 -3.14
CA VAL A 202 0.87 -11.35 -4.49
C VAL A 202 -0.06 -12.46 -4.98
N THR A 203 -0.79 -12.19 -6.06
CA THR A 203 -1.68 -13.14 -6.70
C THR A 203 -1.27 -13.26 -8.17
N PHE A 204 -0.95 -14.46 -8.62
CA PHE A 204 -0.51 -14.70 -9.99
C PHE A 204 -1.71 -14.87 -10.93
N GLU A 205 -1.54 -14.45 -12.18
CA GLU A 205 -2.42 -14.88 -13.26
C GLU A 205 -2.13 -16.33 -13.65
N ASP A 206 -3.09 -16.98 -14.31
CA ASP A 206 -3.07 -18.43 -14.53
C ASP A 206 -1.83 -18.93 -15.29
N ASP A 207 -1.38 -18.21 -16.31
CA ASP A 207 -0.21 -18.61 -17.10
C ASP A 207 1.07 -18.55 -16.28
N PHE A 208 1.28 -17.47 -15.52
CA PHE A 208 2.43 -17.35 -14.61
C PHE A 208 2.39 -18.44 -13.53
N ALA A 209 1.22 -18.67 -12.91
CA ALA A 209 1.05 -19.68 -11.88
C ALA A 209 1.39 -21.09 -12.40
N ASN A 210 0.85 -21.47 -13.56
CA ASN A 210 1.10 -22.77 -14.18
C ASN A 210 2.57 -22.96 -14.57
N LYS A 211 3.18 -21.97 -15.20
CA LYS A 211 4.58 -21.99 -15.59
C LYS A 211 5.53 -22.01 -14.38
N LEU A 212 5.19 -21.28 -13.31
CA LEU A 212 5.95 -21.32 -12.07
C LEU A 212 5.95 -22.71 -11.46
N MET A 213 4.79 -23.38 -11.41
CA MET A 213 4.68 -24.77 -10.91
C MET A 213 5.38 -25.76 -11.82
N ALA A 214 5.40 -25.53 -13.13
CA ALA A 214 6.17 -26.30 -14.10
C ALA A 214 7.68 -26.00 -14.11
N ARG A 215 8.12 -25.03 -13.27
CA ARG A 215 9.54 -24.59 -13.18
C ARG A 215 10.09 -24.06 -14.51
N ASP A 216 9.26 -23.36 -15.28
CA ASP A 216 9.69 -22.67 -16.50
C ASP A 216 10.82 -21.67 -16.19
N PRO A 217 11.96 -21.73 -16.91
CA PRO A 217 13.12 -20.89 -16.56
C PRO A 217 12.85 -19.38 -16.61
N ALA A 218 12.05 -18.90 -17.57
CA ALA A 218 11.72 -17.48 -17.69
C ALA A 218 10.83 -17.02 -16.53
N THR A 219 9.85 -17.85 -16.14
CA THR A 219 8.96 -17.58 -15.02
C THR A 219 9.70 -17.65 -13.68
N LEU A 220 10.64 -18.59 -13.52
CA LEU A 220 11.53 -18.65 -12.34
C LEU A 220 12.39 -17.38 -12.22
N ALA A 221 12.89 -16.83 -13.34
CA ALA A 221 13.61 -15.55 -13.32
C ALA A 221 12.70 -14.39 -12.89
N GLY A 222 11.44 -14.39 -13.35
CA GLY A 222 10.42 -13.44 -12.90
C GLY A 222 10.14 -13.55 -11.40
N TRP A 223 9.93 -14.79 -10.91
CA TRP A 223 9.73 -15.06 -9.49
C TRP A 223 10.92 -14.60 -8.64
N ALA A 224 12.15 -14.84 -9.11
CA ALA A 224 13.35 -14.39 -8.43
C ALA A 224 13.38 -12.85 -8.27
N ARG A 225 12.95 -12.08 -9.27
CA ARG A 225 12.84 -10.62 -9.17
C ARG A 225 11.78 -10.19 -8.15
N ILE A 226 10.62 -10.84 -8.14
CA ILE A 226 9.54 -10.59 -7.17
C ILE A 226 10.05 -10.85 -5.74
N THR A 227 10.64 -12.01 -5.50
CA THR A 227 11.16 -12.37 -4.17
C THR A 227 12.34 -11.53 -3.72
N GLN A 228 13.16 -11.05 -4.65
CA GLN A 228 14.24 -10.09 -4.38
C GLN A 228 13.70 -8.74 -3.87
N LEU A 229 12.62 -8.23 -4.47
CA LEU A 229 11.97 -7.01 -3.98
C LEU A 229 11.31 -7.24 -2.61
N LEU A 230 10.63 -8.37 -2.42
CA LEU A 230 10.05 -8.72 -1.11
C LEU A 230 11.12 -8.83 -0.03
N ALA A 231 12.25 -9.49 -0.33
CA ALA A 231 13.38 -9.60 0.58
C ALA A 231 13.97 -8.23 0.93
N PHE A 232 14.15 -7.36 -0.06
CA PHE A 232 14.59 -5.98 0.16
C PHE A 232 13.68 -5.21 1.13
N ILE A 233 12.35 -5.33 0.95
CA ILE A 233 11.36 -4.67 1.81
C ILE A 233 11.45 -5.20 3.25
N GLU A 234 11.67 -6.53 3.43
CA GLU A 234 11.78 -7.14 4.75
C GLU A 234 13.12 -6.84 5.44
N GLU A 235 14.20 -6.76 4.68
CA GLU A 235 15.51 -6.32 5.20
C GLU A 235 15.41 -4.89 5.79
N HIS A 236 14.52 -4.07 5.24
CA HIS A 236 14.32 -2.69 5.65
C HIS A 236 12.96 -2.46 6.37
N LYS A 237 12.38 -3.50 6.97
CA LYS A 237 11.04 -3.43 7.60
C LYS A 237 10.89 -2.36 8.69
N GLN A 238 11.99 -1.93 9.33
CA GLN A 238 12.02 -0.85 10.31
C GLN A 238 11.54 0.49 9.73
N TRP A 239 11.64 0.70 8.41
CA TRP A 239 11.17 1.93 7.76
C TRP A 239 9.63 2.05 7.76
N ARG A 240 8.91 0.94 7.95
CA ARG A 240 7.43 0.96 8.07
C ARG A 240 6.95 1.74 9.31
N ALA A 241 7.78 1.85 10.34
CA ALA A 241 7.46 2.61 11.54
C ALA A 241 7.73 4.13 11.38
N TRP A 242 8.29 4.57 10.24
CA TRP A 242 8.56 5.97 10.01
C TRP A 242 7.27 6.70 9.65
N ARG A 243 7.17 7.95 10.10
CA ARG A 243 5.99 8.78 9.91
C ARG A 243 6.04 9.55 8.59
N PRO A 244 4.89 9.87 7.96
CA PRO A 244 4.83 10.74 6.80
C PRO A 244 5.52 12.09 7.08
N GLY A 245 6.39 12.49 6.16
CA GLY A 245 7.08 13.77 6.17
C GLY A 245 6.40 14.80 5.27
N GLY A 246 7.01 15.98 5.18
CA GLY A 246 6.51 17.08 4.36
C GLY A 246 5.62 18.05 5.13
N GLU A 247 5.19 19.10 4.44
CA GLU A 247 4.50 20.25 5.01
C GLU A 247 3.04 20.39 4.55
N MET A 248 2.56 19.47 3.69
CA MET A 248 1.18 19.43 3.20
C MET A 248 0.35 18.41 3.98
N ALA A 249 -0.64 18.84 4.74
CA ALA A 249 -1.60 17.96 5.39
C ALA A 249 -2.89 17.83 4.55
N VAL A 250 -3.45 16.61 4.44
CA VAL A 250 -4.72 16.37 3.76
C VAL A 250 -5.71 15.75 4.75
N VAL A 251 -6.69 16.56 5.15
CA VAL A 251 -7.73 16.19 6.13
C VAL A 251 -8.90 15.53 5.42
N GLN A 252 -9.19 14.28 5.78
CA GLN A 252 -10.22 13.44 5.14
C GLN A 252 -10.98 12.62 6.17
N ASP A 253 -12.22 12.29 5.87
CA ASP A 253 -13.07 11.43 6.70
C ASP A 253 -13.06 9.98 6.18
N VAL A 254 -12.94 9.01 7.09
CA VAL A 254 -12.95 7.58 6.75
C VAL A 254 -14.32 7.11 6.23
N ASN A 255 -15.40 7.79 6.64
CA ASN A 255 -16.78 7.39 6.34
C ASN A 255 -17.39 8.19 5.17
N SER A 256 -16.77 9.29 4.74
CA SER A 256 -17.32 10.15 3.69
C SER A 256 -16.40 10.23 2.47
N GLY A 257 -16.30 9.14 1.74
CA GLY A 257 -15.58 9.09 0.48
C GLY A 257 -14.06 9.13 0.62
N ALA A 258 -13.51 8.89 1.81
CA ALA A 258 -12.06 8.83 2.02
C ALA A 258 -11.38 7.79 1.12
N LEU A 259 -12.08 6.71 0.80
CA LEU A 259 -11.58 5.67 -0.09
C LEU A 259 -11.42 6.16 -1.53
N ILE A 260 -12.34 7.02 -1.98
CA ILE A 260 -12.24 7.70 -3.28
C ILE A 260 -11.29 8.89 -3.17
N SER A 261 -11.35 9.64 -2.07
CA SER A 261 -10.47 10.77 -1.79
C SER A 261 -8.99 10.38 -1.68
N GLY A 262 -8.66 9.08 -1.63
CA GLY A 262 -7.30 8.60 -1.86
C GLY A 262 -6.70 9.15 -3.15
N GLY A 263 -7.50 9.35 -4.19
CA GLY A 263 -7.10 10.00 -5.42
C GLY A 263 -6.60 11.43 -5.27
N VAL A 264 -7.06 12.19 -4.28
CA VAL A 264 -6.51 13.53 -3.98
C VAL A 264 -5.08 13.44 -3.50
N LEU A 265 -4.76 12.48 -2.63
CA LEU A 265 -3.40 12.25 -2.17
C LEU A 265 -2.48 11.85 -3.32
N ASP A 266 -2.93 10.97 -4.21
CA ASP A 266 -2.16 10.56 -5.38
C ASP A 266 -1.96 11.73 -6.35
N MET A 267 -3.00 12.52 -6.59
CA MET A 267 -2.94 13.69 -7.47
C MET A 267 -1.94 14.74 -6.97
N ILE A 268 -1.87 14.98 -5.66
CA ILE A 268 -0.88 15.88 -5.07
C ILE A 268 0.52 15.25 -5.17
N ALA A 269 0.62 13.96 -4.89
CA ALA A 269 1.88 13.23 -4.90
C ALA A 269 2.51 13.14 -6.30
N VAL A 270 1.71 13.10 -7.38
CA VAL A 270 2.21 13.06 -8.76
C VAL A 270 3.03 14.30 -9.13
N LYS A 271 2.80 15.41 -8.45
CA LYS A 271 3.64 16.62 -8.57
C LYS A 271 4.82 16.62 -7.61
N HIS A 272 5.11 15.44 -7.04
CA HIS A 272 6.22 15.23 -6.11
C HIS A 272 6.13 16.09 -4.84
N THR A 273 4.90 16.52 -4.50
CA THR A 273 4.65 17.20 -3.23
C THR A 273 4.39 16.16 -2.15
N PRO A 274 5.22 16.06 -1.10
CA PRO A 274 4.97 15.15 0.00
C PRO A 274 3.65 15.47 0.70
N VAL A 275 2.86 14.42 0.96
CA VAL A 275 1.56 14.56 1.61
C VAL A 275 1.53 13.83 2.95
N ARG A 276 0.89 14.45 3.94
CA ARG A 276 0.63 13.89 5.26
C ARG A 276 -0.86 13.66 5.41
N PRO A 277 -1.33 12.41 5.32
CA PRO A 277 -2.73 12.11 5.56
C PRO A 277 -3.11 12.47 6.99
N ALA A 278 -4.25 13.14 7.16
CA ALA A 278 -4.79 13.57 8.43
C ALA A 278 -6.26 13.08 8.56
N PRO A 279 -6.48 11.81 8.96
CA PRO A 279 -7.82 11.30 9.20
C PRO A 279 -8.56 12.14 10.24
N THR A 280 -9.83 12.50 9.96
CA THR A 280 -10.63 13.31 10.90
C THR A 280 -10.73 12.64 12.27
N SER A 281 -10.84 11.31 12.33
CA SER A 281 -10.86 10.53 13.59
C SER A 281 -9.62 10.72 14.46
N ARG A 282 -8.48 11.10 13.87
CA ARG A 282 -7.20 11.33 14.55
C ARG A 282 -6.73 12.78 14.52
N LEU A 283 -7.57 13.71 14.03
CA LEU A 283 -7.19 15.11 13.87
C LEU A 283 -7.02 15.81 15.23
N ASN A 284 -5.80 16.26 15.47
CA ASN A 284 -5.42 16.96 16.69
C ASN A 284 -4.26 17.94 16.39
N PRO A 285 -3.91 18.88 17.30
CA PRO A 285 -2.83 19.84 17.05
C PRO A 285 -1.46 19.19 16.78
N ALA A 286 -1.16 18.03 17.38
CA ALA A 286 0.12 17.36 17.15
C ALA A 286 0.23 16.81 15.72
N LEU A 287 -0.88 16.35 15.13
CA LEU A 287 -0.92 15.87 13.75
C LEU A 287 -0.63 17.01 12.76
N MET A 288 -1.04 18.25 13.07
CA MET A 288 -0.82 19.43 12.24
C MET A 288 0.58 20.07 12.43
N LYS A 289 1.33 19.65 13.46
CA LYS A 289 2.65 20.21 13.76
C LYS A 289 3.61 20.04 12.58
N GLY A 290 4.22 21.15 12.13
CA GLY A 290 5.16 21.20 11.01
C GLY A 290 4.48 21.19 9.63
N ALA A 291 3.15 21.18 9.54
CA ALA A 291 2.46 21.52 8.30
C ALA A 291 2.42 23.04 8.12
N THR A 292 2.65 23.51 6.89
CA THR A 292 2.48 24.91 6.50
C THR A 292 1.29 25.09 5.59
N MET A 293 0.83 23.99 4.98
CA MET A 293 -0.37 23.93 4.15
C MET A 293 -1.27 22.77 4.59
N ALA A 294 -2.56 22.98 4.45
CA ALA A 294 -3.56 21.93 4.66
C ALA A 294 -4.69 22.00 3.63
N VAL A 295 -5.22 20.84 3.29
CA VAL A 295 -6.42 20.68 2.49
C VAL A 295 -7.45 19.96 3.31
N ASN A 296 -8.63 20.57 3.48
CA ASN A 296 -9.77 19.94 4.15
C ASN A 296 -10.77 19.46 3.09
N MET A 297 -10.78 18.15 2.86
CA MET A 297 -11.60 17.50 1.84
C MET A 297 -13.05 17.30 2.30
N ASP A 298 -13.28 17.14 3.59
CA ASP A 298 -14.57 16.77 4.16
C ASP A 298 -15.01 17.78 5.24
N PRO A 299 -15.22 19.07 4.91
CA PRO A 299 -15.53 20.10 5.90
C PRO A 299 -16.83 19.86 6.66
N ALA A 300 -17.77 19.14 6.07
CA ALA A 300 -19.07 18.83 6.69
C ALA A 300 -18.98 17.71 7.75
N SER A 301 -17.92 16.88 7.74
CA SER A 301 -17.75 15.77 8.68
C SER A 301 -17.07 16.19 9.99
N LEU A 302 -16.52 17.41 10.06
CA LEU A 302 -15.78 17.88 11.22
C LEU A 302 -16.69 18.26 12.38
N ASN A 303 -16.40 17.77 13.58
CA ASN A 303 -16.97 18.27 14.82
C ASN A 303 -16.31 19.60 15.25
N ASP A 304 -16.82 20.22 16.32
CA ASP A 304 -16.34 21.54 16.73
C ASP A 304 -14.90 21.54 17.24
N ALA A 305 -14.45 20.45 17.89
CA ALA A 305 -13.07 20.30 18.32
C ALA A 305 -12.12 20.21 17.13
N GLN A 306 -12.48 19.44 16.11
CA GLN A 306 -11.71 19.31 14.88
C GLN A 306 -11.68 20.63 14.09
N LYS A 307 -12.80 21.33 14.00
CA LYS A 307 -12.86 22.70 13.42
C LYS A 307 -11.96 23.67 14.18
N GLN A 308 -11.86 23.54 15.50
CA GLN A 308 -10.97 24.37 16.31
C GLN A 308 -9.49 24.09 15.99
N VAL A 309 -9.09 22.83 15.80
CA VAL A 309 -7.72 22.49 15.36
C VAL A 309 -7.34 23.21 14.06
N LEU A 310 -8.25 23.22 13.06
CA LEU A 310 -7.99 23.90 11.78
C LEU A 310 -8.00 25.45 11.95
N ARG A 311 -8.87 26.00 12.80
CA ARG A 311 -8.83 27.43 13.11
C ARG A 311 -7.52 27.85 13.77
N GLU A 312 -7.00 27.04 14.71
CA GLU A 312 -5.71 27.29 15.34
C GLU A 312 -4.57 27.18 14.34
N PHE A 313 -4.62 26.18 13.46
CA PHE A 313 -3.65 26.03 12.38
C PHE A 313 -3.57 27.31 11.51
N THR A 314 -4.71 27.86 11.09
CA THR A 314 -4.72 29.09 10.29
C THR A 314 -4.29 30.31 11.10
N ARG A 315 -4.68 30.45 12.36
CA ARG A 315 -4.25 31.54 13.26
C ARG A 315 -2.73 31.55 13.45
N ASN A 316 -2.11 30.37 13.41
CA ASN A 316 -0.66 30.20 13.54
C ASN A 316 0.06 30.36 12.18
N GLY A 317 -0.58 30.89 11.15
CA GLY A 317 0.00 31.18 9.85
C GLY A 317 -0.07 30.05 8.81
N GLY A 318 -0.74 28.95 9.11
CA GLY A 318 -0.96 27.87 8.15
C GLY A 318 -1.95 28.27 7.03
N SER A 319 -1.65 27.89 5.80
CA SER A 319 -2.54 28.07 4.65
C SER A 319 -3.51 26.91 4.57
N LEU A 320 -4.83 27.18 4.58
CA LEU A 320 -5.86 26.16 4.52
C LEU A 320 -6.73 26.34 3.26
N LEU A 321 -6.78 25.30 2.42
CA LEU A 321 -7.82 25.14 1.42
C LEU A 321 -8.91 24.25 2.01
N SER A 322 -10.12 24.78 2.11
CA SER A 322 -11.29 24.01 2.55
C SER A 322 -12.33 24.03 1.44
N GLY A 323 -12.89 22.86 1.14
CA GLY A 323 -14.00 22.76 0.20
C GLY A 323 -15.20 23.60 0.65
N PRO A 324 -16.10 23.97 -0.27
CA PRO A 324 -17.32 24.69 0.08
C PRO A 324 -18.19 23.87 1.04
N PRO A 325 -19.06 24.52 1.84
CA PRO A 325 -20.04 23.81 2.65
C PRO A 325 -20.82 22.79 1.83
N GLY A 326 -20.91 21.57 2.31
CA GLY A 326 -21.56 20.47 1.58
C GLY A 326 -20.69 19.77 0.53
N TRP A 327 -19.44 20.19 0.37
CA TRP A 327 -18.50 19.47 -0.49
C TRP A 327 -18.22 18.09 0.08
N LYS A 328 -18.59 17.07 -0.67
CA LYS A 328 -18.46 15.66 -0.32
C LYS A 328 -18.06 14.89 -1.56
N PHE A 329 -17.13 13.95 -1.40
CA PHE A 329 -17.05 12.84 -2.31
C PHE A 329 -18.04 11.77 -1.85
N PRO A 330 -18.89 11.23 -2.74
CA PRO A 330 -19.80 10.16 -2.35
C PRO A 330 -18.98 8.95 -1.85
N ALA A 331 -19.52 8.22 -0.87
CA ALA A 331 -18.94 6.96 -0.46
C ALA A 331 -18.83 6.04 -1.68
N ALA A 332 -17.75 5.27 -1.77
CA ALA A 332 -17.59 4.26 -2.81
C ALA A 332 -18.75 3.26 -2.72
N LYS A 333 -19.32 2.90 -3.86
CA LYS A 333 -20.25 1.78 -3.91
C LYS A 333 -19.48 0.45 -3.79
N PRO A 334 -20.10 -0.57 -3.23
CA PRO A 334 -19.49 -1.91 -3.25
C PRO A 334 -19.08 -2.28 -4.70
N GLY A 335 -17.85 -2.72 -4.89
CA GLY A 335 -17.32 -3.07 -6.21
C GLY A 335 -16.75 -1.93 -7.05
N GLU A 336 -17.07 -0.67 -6.76
CA GLU A 336 -16.54 0.49 -7.50
C GLU A 336 -15.37 1.15 -6.76
N ILE A 337 -14.21 1.23 -7.42
CA ILE A 337 -13.04 2.00 -6.95
C ILE A 337 -12.67 3.13 -7.91
N THR A 338 -13.35 3.22 -9.04
CA THR A 338 -13.17 4.27 -10.04
C THR A 338 -14.04 5.48 -9.68
N LEU A 339 -13.47 6.67 -9.85
CA LEU A 339 -14.20 7.92 -9.68
C LEU A 339 -15.16 8.14 -10.85
N ALA A 340 -16.37 8.63 -10.54
CA ALA A 340 -17.26 9.14 -11.57
C ALA A 340 -16.63 10.35 -12.27
N LYS A 341 -17.02 10.60 -13.53
CA LYS A 341 -16.45 11.70 -14.34
C LYS A 341 -16.53 13.04 -13.62
N ASP A 342 -17.68 13.34 -13.01
CA ASP A 342 -17.89 14.60 -12.29
C ASP A 342 -16.98 14.75 -11.07
N ASP A 343 -16.62 13.63 -10.43
CA ASP A 343 -15.69 13.64 -9.28
C ASP A 343 -14.24 13.81 -9.76
N VAL A 344 -13.89 13.28 -10.92
CA VAL A 344 -12.59 13.57 -11.56
C VAL A 344 -12.46 15.06 -11.89
N GLU A 345 -13.52 15.68 -12.43
CA GLU A 345 -13.54 17.12 -12.70
C GLU A 345 -13.41 17.96 -11.42
N LYS A 346 -14.05 17.53 -10.32
CA LYS A 346 -13.87 18.16 -9.00
C LYS A 346 -12.42 18.04 -8.51
N LEU A 347 -11.81 16.86 -8.64
CA LEU A 347 -10.40 16.66 -8.28
C LEU A 347 -9.47 17.56 -9.09
N ASP A 348 -9.73 17.72 -10.39
CA ASP A 348 -8.95 18.62 -11.24
C ASP A 348 -9.07 20.08 -10.81
N ALA A 349 -10.28 20.53 -10.41
CA ALA A 349 -10.48 21.85 -9.85
C ALA A 349 -9.71 22.06 -8.55
N ILE A 350 -9.74 21.10 -7.62
CA ILE A 350 -8.97 21.13 -6.38
C ILE A 350 -7.48 21.18 -6.68
N TRP A 351 -7.05 20.37 -7.62
CA TRP A 351 -5.67 20.34 -8.06
C TRP A 351 -5.18 21.70 -8.56
N LYS A 352 -5.98 22.40 -9.36
CA LYS A 352 -5.66 23.75 -9.86
C LYS A 352 -5.49 24.75 -8.71
N GLU A 353 -6.40 24.72 -7.74
CA GLU A 353 -6.31 25.56 -6.53
C GLU A 353 -5.06 25.24 -5.72
N LEU A 354 -4.81 23.98 -5.45
CA LEU A 354 -3.63 23.51 -4.71
C LEU A 354 -2.33 23.89 -5.41
N ASN A 355 -2.27 23.74 -6.72
CA ASN A 355 -1.09 24.10 -7.50
C ASN A 355 -0.83 25.60 -7.42
N THR A 356 -1.89 26.43 -7.46
CA THR A 356 -1.81 27.88 -7.28
C THR A 356 -1.32 28.23 -5.88
N MET A 357 -1.87 27.64 -4.83
CA MET A 357 -1.47 27.87 -3.45
C MET A 357 -0.02 27.40 -3.17
N THR A 358 0.38 26.26 -3.71
CA THR A 358 1.73 25.72 -3.54
C THR A 358 2.74 26.58 -4.30
N GLY A 359 2.41 27.01 -5.49
CA GLY A 359 3.31 27.78 -6.35
C GLY A 359 4.60 27.05 -6.62
N ARG A 360 5.73 27.70 -6.32
CA ARG A 360 7.08 27.12 -6.48
C ARG A 360 7.68 26.56 -5.18
N ARG A 361 6.93 26.54 -4.08
CA ARG A 361 7.45 26.09 -2.78
C ARG A 361 7.76 24.60 -2.82
N ASN A 362 8.88 24.23 -2.23
CA ASN A 362 9.20 22.84 -1.90
C ASN A 362 8.65 22.53 -0.50
N LEU A 363 7.69 21.66 -0.41
CA LEU A 363 7.02 21.28 0.85
C LEU A 363 7.62 20.02 1.50
N GLY A 364 8.91 19.78 1.26
CA GLY A 364 9.66 18.67 1.86
C GLY A 364 10.58 17.94 0.89
N ALA A 365 10.08 17.57 -0.27
CA ALA A 365 10.85 17.00 -1.37
C ALA A 365 10.25 17.40 -2.71
N ARG A 366 11.09 17.50 -3.72
CA ARG A 366 10.69 17.76 -5.10
C ARG A 366 11.58 16.97 -6.06
N LEU A 367 10.96 16.32 -7.03
CA LEU A 367 11.64 15.55 -8.05
C LEU A 367 11.56 16.29 -9.38
N PHE A 368 12.63 16.20 -10.17
CA PHE A 368 12.72 16.78 -11.49
C PHE A 368 13.09 15.71 -12.52
N ASN A 369 12.76 15.95 -13.77
CA ASN A 369 13.02 15.07 -14.91
C ASN A 369 12.31 13.71 -14.83
N VAL A 370 11.20 13.65 -14.10
CA VAL A 370 10.41 12.42 -13.93
C VAL A 370 8.93 12.70 -14.16
N SER A 371 8.27 11.86 -14.95
CA SER A 371 6.83 11.95 -15.23
C SER A 371 6.06 10.69 -14.85
N SER A 372 6.76 9.57 -14.68
CA SER A 372 6.17 8.25 -14.42
C SER A 372 6.48 7.74 -13.01
N MET A 373 6.90 8.62 -12.11
CA MET A 373 7.36 8.22 -10.78
C MET A 373 6.48 8.84 -9.69
N LEU A 374 6.17 8.07 -8.65
CA LEU A 374 5.66 8.60 -7.39
C LEU A 374 6.71 8.48 -6.30
N SER A 375 6.62 9.37 -5.33
CA SER A 375 7.49 9.38 -4.16
C SER A 375 6.69 9.44 -2.86
N ASN A 376 7.27 8.93 -1.79
CA ASN A 376 6.74 9.08 -0.44
C ASN A 376 7.85 9.47 0.52
N LEU A 377 7.70 10.62 1.16
CA LEU A 377 8.64 11.16 2.12
C LEU A 377 8.29 10.71 3.53
N LEU A 378 9.22 10.07 4.20
CA LEU A 378 9.09 9.60 5.57
C LEU A 378 10.19 10.18 6.44
N VAL A 379 9.89 10.36 7.73
CA VAL A 379 10.84 10.86 8.73
C VAL A 379 10.96 9.83 9.83
N SER A 380 12.20 9.55 10.23
CA SER A 380 12.49 8.62 11.34
C SER A 380 11.86 9.08 12.65
N PRO A 381 11.60 8.15 13.59
CA PRO A 381 10.99 8.49 14.89
C PRO A 381 11.77 9.55 15.69
N ASP A 382 13.10 9.57 15.55
CA ASP A 382 14.00 10.54 16.19
C ASP A 382 14.10 11.87 15.42
N GLY A 383 13.50 11.96 14.23
CA GLY A 383 13.52 13.15 13.38
C GLY A 383 14.84 13.46 12.69
N LYS A 384 15.86 12.59 12.80
CA LYS A 384 17.21 12.85 12.29
C LYS A 384 17.45 12.37 10.88
N ARG A 385 16.66 11.40 10.42
CA ARG A 385 16.80 10.79 9.10
C ARG A 385 15.51 10.96 8.30
N THR A 386 15.69 11.18 7.03
CA THR A 386 14.59 11.30 6.06
C THR A 386 14.76 10.23 5.00
N LEU A 387 13.69 9.55 4.67
CA LEU A 387 13.60 8.51 3.66
C LEU A 387 12.64 8.96 2.56
N LEU A 388 13.08 8.92 1.33
CA LEU A 388 12.23 9.14 0.16
C LEU A 388 12.13 7.85 -0.63
N TYR A 389 10.97 7.21 -0.58
CA TYR A 389 10.66 6.11 -1.48
C TYR A 389 10.35 6.62 -2.88
N LEU A 390 10.75 5.83 -3.89
CA LEU A 390 10.57 6.11 -5.31
C LEU A 390 10.01 4.87 -5.98
N VAL A 391 8.88 5.00 -6.66
CA VAL A 391 8.28 3.94 -7.49
C VAL A 391 8.13 4.44 -8.91
N ASN A 392 8.72 3.74 -9.85
CA ASN A 392 8.63 4.03 -11.27
C ASN A 392 7.55 3.16 -11.92
N TYR A 393 6.55 3.78 -12.51
CA TYR A 393 5.41 3.10 -13.17
C TYR A 393 5.59 2.91 -14.67
N SER A 394 6.72 3.35 -15.24
CA SER A 394 7.04 3.08 -16.65
C SER A 394 7.56 1.65 -16.85
N ASN A 395 7.65 1.22 -18.11
CA ASN A 395 8.23 -0.08 -18.49
C ASN A 395 9.75 -0.04 -18.63
N TYR A 396 10.36 1.14 -18.48
CA TYR A 396 11.81 1.35 -18.64
C TYR A 396 12.35 2.11 -17.43
N PRO A 397 13.65 1.96 -17.15
CA PRO A 397 14.30 2.73 -16.10
C PRO A 397 14.20 4.24 -16.37
N VAL A 398 14.07 5.00 -15.30
CA VAL A 398 14.17 6.47 -15.36
C VAL A 398 15.60 6.85 -14.99
N ASP A 399 16.26 7.57 -15.89
CA ASP A 399 17.62 8.04 -15.73
C ASP A 399 17.65 9.48 -15.22
N SER A 400 18.72 9.85 -14.50
CA SER A 400 19.00 11.22 -14.05
C SER A 400 17.87 11.88 -13.25
N VAL A 401 17.42 11.20 -12.18
CA VAL A 401 16.41 11.73 -11.27
C VAL A 401 17.05 12.76 -10.33
N THR A 402 16.74 14.04 -10.51
CA THR A 402 17.18 15.11 -9.60
C THR A 402 16.17 15.28 -8.48
N ILE A 403 16.65 15.27 -7.23
CA ILE A 403 15.84 15.35 -6.01
C ILE A 403 16.28 16.54 -5.18
N HIS A 404 15.35 17.46 -4.91
CA HIS A 404 15.55 18.57 -3.98
C HIS A 404 14.79 18.29 -2.68
N LEU A 405 15.48 18.32 -1.57
CA LEU A 405 14.95 18.11 -0.23
C LEU A 405 15.06 19.39 0.59
N THR A 406 14.00 19.73 1.32
CA THR A 406 14.09 20.77 2.35
C THR A 406 14.93 20.27 3.52
N GLY A 407 15.77 21.15 4.05
CA GLY A 407 16.69 20.79 5.14
C GLY A 407 18.12 20.53 4.66
N LYS A 408 19.04 20.60 5.63
CA LYS A 408 20.49 20.42 5.39
C LYS A 408 20.90 19.03 5.84
N PHE A 409 21.25 18.19 4.89
CA PHE A 409 21.75 16.84 5.14
C PHE A 409 23.24 16.76 4.86
N LYS A 410 23.92 15.81 5.50
CA LYS A 410 25.36 15.58 5.36
C LYS A 410 25.69 14.37 4.52
N ARG A 411 24.73 13.43 4.39
CA ARG A 411 24.91 12.18 3.66
C ARG A 411 23.63 11.82 2.92
N ALA A 412 23.80 11.20 1.77
CA ALA A 412 22.72 10.62 0.97
C ALA A 412 23.15 9.24 0.51
N ARG A 413 22.23 8.27 0.63
CA ARG A 413 22.46 6.89 0.19
C ARG A 413 21.21 6.34 -0.49
N ILE A 414 21.39 5.80 -1.69
CA ILE A 414 20.33 5.13 -2.43
C ILE A 414 20.39 3.61 -2.20
N TYR A 415 19.24 3.05 -1.93
CA TYR A 415 19.00 1.62 -1.78
C TYR A 415 18.09 1.15 -2.91
N GLN A 416 18.43 0.06 -3.57
CA GLN A 416 17.64 -0.53 -4.66
C GLN A 416 17.66 -2.06 -4.53
N PRO A 417 16.55 -2.76 -4.84
CA PRO A 417 16.51 -4.22 -4.80
C PRO A 417 17.64 -4.84 -5.60
N GLY A 418 18.34 -5.81 -5.01
CA GLY A 418 19.44 -6.54 -5.66
C GLY A 418 20.72 -5.75 -5.91
N LYS A 419 20.80 -4.50 -5.48
CA LYS A 419 22.03 -3.67 -5.59
C LYS A 419 22.61 -3.37 -4.20
N LYS A 420 23.92 -3.22 -4.12
CA LYS A 420 24.54 -2.67 -2.91
C LYS A 420 24.15 -1.22 -2.72
N PRO A 421 23.91 -0.78 -1.48
CA PRO A 421 23.66 0.63 -1.19
C PRO A 421 24.81 1.51 -1.73
N LEU A 422 24.46 2.63 -2.37
CA LEU A 422 25.40 3.55 -2.98
C LEU A 422 25.31 4.90 -2.30
N ASP A 423 26.44 5.42 -1.82
CA ASP A 423 26.54 6.79 -1.32
C ASP A 423 26.52 7.75 -2.51
N LEU A 424 25.68 8.79 -2.40
CA LEU A 424 25.52 9.81 -3.43
C LEU A 424 26.12 11.13 -2.98
N ALA A 425 26.65 11.87 -3.95
CA ALA A 425 27.07 13.25 -3.74
C ALA A 425 25.83 14.13 -3.42
N ILE A 426 26.01 15.01 -2.47
CA ILE A 426 25.04 16.05 -2.12
C ILE A 426 25.58 17.41 -2.52
N TYR A 427 24.69 18.32 -2.87
CA TYR A 427 25.04 19.70 -3.15
C TYR A 427 24.04 20.66 -2.52
N PRO A 428 24.49 21.89 -2.15
CA PRO A 428 23.60 22.88 -1.56
C PRO A 428 22.66 23.46 -2.63
N ILE A 429 21.41 23.64 -2.24
CA ILE A 429 20.41 24.40 -3.01
C ILE A 429 19.82 25.48 -2.11
N GLU A 430 19.11 26.46 -2.68
CA GLU A 430 18.48 27.55 -1.93
C GLU A 430 17.57 27.03 -0.80
N GLU A 431 16.78 25.99 -1.08
CA GLU A 431 15.80 25.43 -0.14
C GLU A 431 16.37 24.34 0.78
N GLY A 432 17.59 23.85 0.54
CA GLY A 432 18.18 22.77 1.35
C GLY A 432 19.28 21.96 0.66
N THR A 433 18.98 20.70 0.32
CA THR A 433 19.95 19.74 -0.23
C THR A 433 19.46 19.14 -1.54
N GLY A 434 20.32 19.19 -2.57
CA GLY A 434 20.13 18.50 -3.83
C GLY A 434 20.87 17.15 -3.87
N VAL A 435 20.29 16.18 -4.53
CA VAL A 435 20.84 14.83 -4.78
C VAL A 435 20.44 14.39 -6.18
N ASP A 436 21.37 13.83 -6.94
CA ASP A 436 21.10 13.21 -8.23
C ASP A 436 21.24 11.70 -8.13
N VAL A 437 20.20 10.99 -8.63
CA VAL A 437 20.19 9.53 -8.73
C VAL A 437 20.29 9.15 -10.19
N GLU A 438 21.33 8.38 -10.55
CA GLU A 438 21.60 8.03 -11.94
C GLU A 438 20.44 7.24 -12.59
N GLN A 439 19.88 6.26 -11.87
CA GLN A 439 18.85 5.42 -12.44
C GLN A 439 17.95 4.80 -11.37
N ILE A 440 16.62 4.82 -11.63
CA ILE A 440 15.61 4.04 -10.89
C ILE A 440 14.88 3.13 -11.87
N LYS A 441 14.95 1.82 -11.62
CA LYS A 441 14.26 0.85 -12.46
C LYS A 441 12.78 0.74 -12.08
N GLU A 442 12.42 0.02 -11.04
CA GLU A 442 11.04 -0.09 -10.54
C GLU A 442 10.86 0.56 -9.17
N PHE A 443 11.83 0.35 -8.28
CA PHE A 443 11.75 0.75 -6.88
C PHE A 443 13.11 1.22 -6.34
N GLY A 444 13.08 2.26 -5.51
CA GLY A 444 14.25 2.75 -4.79
C GLY A 444 13.88 3.47 -3.50
N ALA A 445 14.86 3.61 -2.62
CA ALA A 445 14.73 4.31 -1.35
C ALA A 445 15.98 5.19 -1.12
N LEU A 446 15.81 6.50 -1.15
CA LEU A 446 16.86 7.47 -0.84
C LEU A 446 16.80 7.82 0.65
N LEU A 447 17.83 7.46 1.37
CA LEU A 447 18.03 7.82 2.78
C LEU A 447 18.98 9.01 2.88
N VAL A 448 18.58 10.06 3.62
CA VAL A 448 19.41 11.23 3.92
C VAL A 448 19.48 11.47 5.43
N GLU A 449 20.65 11.93 5.91
CA GLU A 449 20.96 12.19 7.31
C GLU A 449 21.94 13.37 7.51
#